data_853041face0a7ce317def7784c03237c
#
_entry.id   853041face0a7ce317def7784c03237c
#
_cell.length_a   1.000
_cell.length_b   1.000
_cell.length_c   1.000
_cell.angle_alpha   90.00
_cell.angle_beta   90.00
_cell.angle_gamma   90.00
#
_symmetry.space_group_name_H-M   'P 1'
#
loop_
_entity.id
_entity.type
_entity.pdbx_description
1 polymer ?
#
loop_
_entity_poly.entity_id
_entity_poly.type
_entity_poly.pdbx_seq_one_letter_code
_entity_poly.pdbx_strand_id
1 'polypeptide(L)'
;MNTKTLSAKTFYGLLSAILLAFTLSVSAYAQAAATAKAADSTSTTDFTLANGLKTIHRQVTGNEVVAVQIYFRGGTRNITEKNAGVETLLFEVATQGTKNLSKSQINRELSRMGTVIDAASGYDFSVIAMRCVRKNFDRSWELLTDVILNPLFDDKEVALVKDQILNGLRQQNDNPETSVAILSNKLLFSSHPYINSPDGTVESVSALTSADLKAHHAKILSAGRMVAVVVGNVTLPEIKQKIEASFGKLAKGDFKNEAIQTFAKASMPEFQIINRPVATNYIRATFAAPPLDHPDYPAFSVATDILGQLFFQEVRVRRNLSYGADATVLSNRANSGFLSVTTPKPNETIRVMFDQIDFMQRQTIREEGLSSIVSGFLTKYYTKLETNDAQAARLAEYELLGGDWHRLLTWIDEVKRVKPADITRVCRTYLKNFHFAVAGEPSQFDRDLFLSR
;
A
#
# COMPACT_ATOMS: atom_id res chain seq x y z
N MET A 1 10.50 67.47 -20.23
CA MET A 1 10.00 66.09 -20.05
C MET A 1 10.32 65.30 -21.32
N ASN A 2 11.39 64.50 -21.30
CA ASN A 2 11.82 63.70 -22.46
C ASN A 2 11.44 62.25 -22.24
N THR A 3 10.43 61.78 -22.92
CA THR A 3 10.07 60.39 -23.05
C THR A 3 10.87 59.78 -24.21
N LYS A 4 11.88 58.95 -23.88
CA LYS A 4 12.60 58.16 -24.88
C LYS A 4 11.75 56.92 -25.20
N THR A 5 11.17 56.89 -26.41
CA THR A 5 10.55 55.69 -27.00
C THR A 5 11.63 54.66 -27.33
N LEU A 6 11.58 53.48 -26.71
CA LEU A 6 12.42 52.34 -27.11
C LEU A 6 12.05 51.89 -28.53
N SER A 7 13.05 51.70 -29.36
CA SER A 7 12.88 51.27 -30.75
C SER A 7 12.37 49.84 -30.83
N ALA A 8 11.42 49.55 -31.74
CA ALA A 8 10.84 48.27 -31.99
C ALA A 8 11.89 47.13 -32.19
N LYS A 9 13.07 47.44 -32.72
CA LYS A 9 14.17 46.47 -32.90
C LYS A 9 14.74 45.97 -31.59
N THR A 10 14.74 46.76 -30.51
CA THR A 10 15.22 46.33 -29.17
C THR A 10 14.20 45.43 -28.49
N PHE A 11 12.91 45.62 -28.75
CA PHE A 11 11.82 44.81 -28.21
C PHE A 11 11.80 43.38 -28.81
N TYR A 12 12.01 43.23 -30.11
CA TYR A 12 12.08 41.95 -30.79
C TYR A 12 13.35 41.16 -30.43
N GLY A 13 14.46 41.81 -30.18
CA GLY A 13 15.69 41.19 -29.70
C GLY A 13 15.57 40.60 -28.30
N LEU A 14 14.87 41.28 -27.36
CA LEU A 14 14.60 40.77 -26.04
C LEU A 14 13.62 39.60 -26.03
N LEU A 15 12.56 39.64 -26.85
CA LEU A 15 11.60 38.53 -26.97
C LEU A 15 12.26 37.26 -27.53
N SER A 16 13.15 37.38 -28.53
CA SER A 16 13.88 36.25 -29.11
C SER A 16 14.88 35.63 -28.14
N ALA A 17 15.53 36.44 -27.28
CA ALA A 17 16.46 35.94 -26.26
C ALA A 17 15.71 35.23 -25.13
N ILE A 18 14.53 35.67 -24.74
CA ILE A 18 13.68 35.01 -23.72
C ILE A 18 13.13 33.66 -24.25
N LEU A 19 12.70 33.63 -25.53
CA LEU A 19 12.23 32.39 -26.15
C LEU A 19 13.36 31.33 -26.26
N LEU A 20 14.59 31.76 -26.61
CA LEU A 20 15.74 30.89 -26.71
C LEU A 20 16.18 30.35 -25.33
N ALA A 21 16.10 31.16 -24.27
CA ALA A 21 16.38 30.77 -22.91
C ALA A 21 15.35 29.75 -22.39
N PHE A 22 14.07 29.90 -22.77
CA PHE A 22 13.00 28.96 -22.38
C PHE A 22 13.12 27.61 -23.07
N THR A 23 13.52 27.55 -24.35
CA THR A 23 13.74 26.31 -25.08
C THR A 23 14.97 25.55 -24.59
N LEU A 24 16.04 26.24 -24.17
CA LEU A 24 17.22 25.63 -23.57
C LEU A 24 16.94 25.04 -22.18
N SER A 25 16.10 25.70 -21.36
CA SER A 25 15.72 25.19 -20.05
C SER A 25 14.84 23.95 -20.13
N VAL A 26 13.87 23.90 -21.07
CA VAL A 26 13.03 22.72 -21.30
C VAL A 26 13.84 21.53 -21.79
N SER A 27 14.84 21.75 -22.66
CA SER A 27 15.74 20.68 -23.14
C SER A 27 16.63 20.15 -22.02
N ALA A 28 17.13 21.00 -21.13
CA ALA A 28 17.92 20.60 -19.97
C ALA A 28 17.11 19.78 -18.95
N TYR A 29 15.84 20.17 -18.72
CA TYR A 29 14.94 19.40 -17.85
C TYR A 29 14.58 18.02 -18.45
N ALA A 30 14.33 17.95 -19.76
CA ALA A 30 14.04 16.70 -20.44
C ALA A 30 15.27 15.76 -20.44
N GLN A 31 16.47 16.30 -20.57
CA GLN A 31 17.71 15.54 -20.55
C GLN A 31 18.09 15.08 -19.13
N ALA A 32 17.84 15.89 -18.11
CA ALA A 32 17.99 15.53 -16.70
C ALA A 32 16.98 14.43 -16.29
N ALA A 33 15.75 14.50 -16.76
CA ALA A 33 14.76 13.46 -16.55
C ALA A 33 15.08 12.14 -17.25
N ALA A 34 15.67 12.19 -18.46
CA ALA A 34 16.09 11.02 -19.20
C ALA A 34 17.34 10.34 -18.59
N THR A 35 18.30 11.12 -18.09
CA THR A 35 19.47 10.62 -17.35
C THR A 35 19.09 10.06 -15.98
N ALA A 36 18.16 10.66 -15.27
CA ALA A 36 17.62 10.12 -14.02
C ALA A 36 16.93 8.76 -14.24
N LYS A 37 16.17 8.60 -15.34
CA LYS A 37 15.51 7.34 -15.70
C LYS A 37 16.50 6.22 -16.05
N ALA A 38 17.60 6.53 -16.74
CA ALA A 38 18.65 5.56 -17.07
C ALA A 38 19.49 5.16 -15.85
N ALA A 39 19.73 6.08 -14.92
CA ALA A 39 20.43 5.79 -13.66
C ALA A 39 19.60 4.93 -12.71
N ASP A 40 18.27 5.05 -12.75
CA ASP A 40 17.37 4.37 -11.82
C ASP A 40 17.23 2.86 -12.11
N SER A 41 17.27 2.44 -13.38
CA SER A 41 17.15 1.03 -13.77
C SER A 41 18.44 0.22 -13.50
N THR A 42 19.60 0.85 -13.47
CA THR A 42 20.90 0.21 -13.28
C THR A 42 21.35 0.14 -11.81
N SER A 43 20.70 0.90 -10.92
CA SER A 43 21.08 0.99 -9.50
C SER A 43 20.39 -0.03 -8.58
N THR A 44 19.40 -0.77 -9.08
CA THR A 44 18.69 -1.79 -8.29
C THR A 44 19.23 -3.17 -8.60
N THR A 45 19.63 -3.90 -7.57
CA THR A 45 20.16 -5.26 -7.66
C THR A 45 19.59 -6.12 -6.54
N ASP A 46 19.69 -7.43 -6.65
CA ASP A 46 19.36 -8.34 -5.55
C ASP A 46 20.45 -9.40 -5.38
N PHE A 47 20.44 -10.01 -4.22
CA PHE A 47 21.23 -11.20 -3.90
C PHE A 47 20.49 -12.05 -2.87
N THR A 48 20.85 -13.33 -2.83
CA THR A 48 20.29 -14.26 -1.85
C THR A 48 21.45 -14.90 -1.09
N LEU A 49 21.37 -14.90 0.25
CA LEU A 49 22.32 -15.60 1.10
C LEU A 49 22.16 -17.12 0.97
N ALA A 50 23.18 -17.87 1.38
CA ALA A 50 23.15 -19.34 1.39
C ALA A 50 21.97 -19.91 2.20
N ASN A 51 21.55 -19.22 3.26
CA ASN A 51 20.39 -19.58 4.08
C ASN A 51 19.03 -19.19 3.48
N GLY A 52 19.00 -18.59 2.28
CA GLY A 52 17.77 -18.28 1.54
C GLY A 52 17.19 -16.88 1.79
N LEU A 53 17.81 -16.03 2.61
CA LEU A 53 17.40 -14.65 2.78
C LEU A 53 17.66 -13.89 1.48
N LYS A 54 16.60 -13.39 0.85
CA LYS A 54 16.71 -12.51 -0.33
C LYS A 54 16.81 -11.05 0.10
N THR A 55 17.71 -10.31 -0.54
CA THR A 55 17.89 -8.87 -0.30
C THR A 55 17.81 -8.14 -1.63
N ILE A 56 16.97 -7.10 -1.69
CA ILE A 56 16.89 -6.15 -2.81
C ILE A 56 17.55 -4.86 -2.35
N HIS A 57 18.46 -4.34 -3.16
CA HIS A 57 19.21 -3.13 -2.86
C HIS A 57 19.09 -2.15 -4.01
N ARG A 58 18.73 -0.89 -3.70
CA ARG A 58 18.75 0.25 -4.62
C ARG A 58 19.63 1.34 -4.04
N GLN A 59 20.73 1.63 -4.72
CA GLN A 59 21.59 2.74 -4.31
C GLN A 59 21.02 4.07 -4.80
N VAL A 60 20.74 4.98 -3.87
CA VAL A 60 20.26 6.35 -4.11
C VAL A 60 21.23 7.33 -3.46
N THR A 61 21.98 8.07 -4.28
CA THR A 61 23.00 9.02 -3.81
C THR A 61 22.51 10.46 -3.75
N GLY A 62 21.29 10.73 -4.21
CA GLY A 62 20.70 12.08 -4.28
C GLY A 62 20.24 12.65 -2.95
N ASN A 63 20.20 11.83 -1.88
CA ASN A 63 19.84 12.27 -0.53
C ASN A 63 20.54 11.41 0.53
N GLU A 64 20.53 11.87 1.77
CA GLU A 64 21.19 11.22 2.90
C GLU A 64 20.26 10.29 3.72
N VAL A 65 19.06 10.01 3.25
CA VAL A 65 18.13 9.08 3.93
C VAL A 65 18.42 7.66 3.50
N VAL A 66 18.48 6.73 4.46
CA VAL A 66 18.53 5.29 4.22
C VAL A 66 17.25 4.68 4.78
N ALA A 67 16.53 3.94 3.94
CA ALA A 67 15.37 3.14 4.28
C ALA A 67 15.74 1.66 4.24
N VAL A 68 15.42 0.93 5.30
CA VAL A 68 15.57 -0.52 5.41
C VAL A 68 14.24 -1.10 5.82
N GLN A 69 13.77 -2.10 5.10
CA GLN A 69 12.52 -2.79 5.40
C GLN A 69 12.79 -4.30 5.40
N ILE A 70 12.54 -4.94 6.54
CA ILE A 70 12.68 -6.39 6.71
C ILE A 70 11.28 -6.98 6.77
N TYR A 71 10.94 -7.75 5.76
CA TYR A 71 9.65 -8.39 5.57
C TYR A 71 9.66 -9.84 6.03
N PHE A 72 8.55 -10.26 6.62
CA PHE A 72 8.26 -11.64 7.01
C PHE A 72 7.06 -12.10 6.19
N ARG A 73 7.25 -13.08 5.31
CA ARG A 73 6.19 -13.63 4.46
C ARG A 73 5.18 -14.39 5.29
N GLY A 74 3.91 -14.28 4.90
CA GLY A 74 2.84 -15.09 5.47
C GLY A 74 1.63 -14.32 5.94
N GLY A 75 1.82 -13.33 6.84
CA GLY A 75 0.70 -12.55 7.36
C GLY A 75 -0.46 -13.41 7.86
N THR A 76 -1.68 -12.99 7.64
CA THR A 76 -2.89 -13.68 8.12
C THR A 76 -3.12 -15.06 7.52
N ARG A 77 -2.41 -15.43 6.45
CA ARG A 77 -2.51 -16.80 5.90
C ARG A 77 -2.00 -17.89 6.83
N ASN A 78 -1.14 -17.53 7.78
CA ASN A 78 -0.50 -18.45 8.71
C ASN A 78 -1.08 -18.40 10.12
N ILE A 79 -2.18 -17.66 10.27
CA ILE A 79 -2.89 -17.52 11.54
C ILE A 79 -4.31 -18.06 11.43
N THR A 80 -4.93 -18.25 12.55
CA THR A 80 -6.31 -18.70 12.71
C THR A 80 -7.11 -17.61 13.42
N GLU A 81 -8.42 -17.75 13.51
CA GLU A 81 -9.27 -16.88 14.29
C GLU A 81 -8.78 -16.71 15.74
N LYS A 82 -8.27 -17.79 16.35
CA LYS A 82 -7.83 -17.79 17.76
C LYS A 82 -6.58 -16.95 18.04
N ASN A 83 -5.68 -16.84 17.05
CA ASN A 83 -4.43 -16.08 17.19
C ASN A 83 -4.32 -14.91 16.21
N ALA A 84 -5.45 -14.47 15.65
CA ALA A 84 -5.52 -13.25 14.85
C ALA A 84 -4.99 -12.07 15.66
N GLY A 85 -4.17 -11.20 15.05
CA GLY A 85 -3.49 -10.10 15.73
C GLY A 85 -2.14 -10.47 16.37
N VAL A 86 -1.72 -11.75 16.35
CA VAL A 86 -0.47 -12.15 16.97
C VAL A 86 0.76 -11.47 16.36
N GLU A 87 0.80 -11.30 15.03
CA GLU A 87 1.94 -10.62 14.38
C GLU A 87 1.92 -9.11 14.66
N THR A 88 0.75 -8.47 14.67
CA THR A 88 0.62 -7.06 15.03
C THR A 88 1.12 -6.82 16.46
N LEU A 89 0.62 -7.59 17.44
CA LEU A 89 1.08 -7.47 18.83
C LEU A 89 2.58 -7.80 18.97
N LEU A 90 3.06 -8.86 18.29
CA LEU A 90 4.45 -9.27 18.33
C LEU A 90 5.40 -8.17 17.87
N PHE A 91 5.15 -7.61 16.67
CA PHE A 91 6.06 -6.63 16.09
C PHE A 91 5.99 -5.26 16.79
N GLU A 92 4.82 -4.87 17.26
CA GLU A 92 4.68 -3.67 18.12
C GLU A 92 5.45 -3.83 19.43
N VAL A 93 5.33 -4.98 20.11
CA VAL A 93 6.07 -5.23 21.36
C VAL A 93 7.56 -5.40 21.12
N ALA A 94 7.99 -5.97 19.98
CA ALA A 94 9.40 -6.14 19.67
C ALA A 94 10.18 -4.81 19.70
N THR A 95 9.53 -3.69 19.36
CA THR A 95 10.13 -2.35 19.41
C THR A 95 10.22 -1.78 20.82
N GLN A 96 9.57 -2.39 21.84
CA GLN A 96 9.48 -1.86 23.20
C GLN A 96 10.64 -2.27 24.11
N GLY A 97 11.53 -3.15 23.66
CA GLY A 97 12.71 -3.56 24.41
C GLY A 97 13.32 -4.84 23.86
N THR A 98 14.63 -4.98 24.00
CA THR A 98 15.38 -6.16 23.59
C THR A 98 16.07 -6.80 24.81
N LYS A 99 16.69 -7.95 24.61
CA LYS A 99 17.53 -8.57 25.63
C LYS A 99 18.75 -7.70 26.02
N ASN A 100 19.16 -6.79 25.12
CA ASN A 100 20.34 -5.96 25.28
C ASN A 100 20.02 -4.53 25.71
N LEU A 101 18.84 -4.01 25.37
CA LEU A 101 18.45 -2.62 25.57
C LEU A 101 17.03 -2.50 26.12
N SER A 102 16.87 -1.71 27.16
CA SER A 102 15.54 -1.34 27.65
C SER A 102 14.83 -0.38 26.68
N LYS A 103 13.50 -0.31 26.76
CA LYS A 103 12.67 0.64 26.01
C LYS A 103 13.21 2.08 26.09
N SER A 104 13.55 2.54 27.30
CA SER A 104 14.08 3.91 27.50
C SER A 104 15.42 4.13 26.82
N GLN A 105 16.28 3.11 26.74
CA GLN A 105 17.55 3.18 26.03
C GLN A 105 17.31 3.22 24.52
N ILE A 106 16.46 2.34 23.98
CA ILE A 106 16.08 2.35 22.56
C ILE A 106 15.53 3.72 22.17
N ASN A 107 14.53 4.23 22.88
CA ASN A 107 13.90 5.52 22.57
C ASN A 107 14.90 6.69 22.63
N ARG A 108 15.83 6.67 23.57
CA ARG A 108 16.90 7.70 23.68
C ARG A 108 17.82 7.65 22.47
N GLU A 109 18.27 6.46 22.06
CA GLU A 109 19.14 6.29 20.90
C GLU A 109 18.43 6.71 19.62
N LEU A 110 17.20 6.26 19.40
CA LEU A 110 16.37 6.63 18.22
C LEU A 110 16.18 8.15 18.16
N SER A 111 15.80 8.79 19.27
CA SER A 111 15.57 10.24 19.33
C SER A 111 16.87 11.02 19.06
N ARG A 112 18.00 10.58 19.64
CA ARG A 112 19.31 11.23 19.45
C ARG A 112 19.77 11.19 18.00
N MET A 113 19.46 10.12 17.28
CA MET A 113 19.86 9.91 15.89
C MET A 113 18.85 10.40 14.87
N GLY A 114 17.63 10.76 15.28
CA GLY A 114 16.51 11.00 14.36
C GLY A 114 16.16 9.76 13.55
N THR A 115 16.37 8.57 14.12
CA THR A 115 16.02 7.29 13.51
C THR A 115 14.61 6.90 13.91
N VAL A 116 13.85 6.35 12.95
CA VAL A 116 12.52 5.79 13.18
C VAL A 116 12.58 4.30 12.90
N ILE A 117 12.09 3.49 13.84
CA ILE A 117 11.83 2.07 13.64
C ILE A 117 10.35 1.87 13.94
N ASP A 118 9.61 1.36 12.97
CA ASP A 118 8.19 1.05 13.06
C ASP A 118 7.89 -0.33 12.48
N ALA A 119 6.69 -0.84 12.76
CA ALA A 119 6.26 -2.13 12.29
C ALA A 119 4.83 -2.08 11.75
N ALA A 120 4.51 -2.98 10.84
CA ALA A 120 3.16 -3.16 10.33
C ALA A 120 2.93 -4.62 9.98
N SER A 121 1.69 -5.08 10.18
CA SER A 121 1.27 -6.42 9.79
C SER A 121 0.15 -6.35 8.77
N GLY A 122 0.17 -7.25 7.78
CA GLY A 122 -0.78 -7.28 6.69
C GLY A 122 -1.29 -8.69 6.40
N TYR A 123 -2.09 -8.80 5.35
CA TYR A 123 -2.66 -10.08 4.94
C TYR A 123 -1.61 -11.07 4.42
N ASP A 124 -0.56 -10.59 3.75
CA ASP A 124 0.44 -11.43 3.06
C ASP A 124 1.81 -11.42 3.71
N PHE A 125 2.12 -10.38 4.45
CA PHE A 125 3.41 -10.19 5.10
C PHE A 125 3.30 -9.20 6.27
N SER A 126 4.27 -9.29 7.16
CA SER A 126 4.54 -8.26 8.17
C SER A 126 5.90 -7.63 7.90
N VAL A 127 6.13 -6.41 8.37
CA VAL A 127 7.36 -5.66 8.13
C VAL A 127 7.82 -4.94 9.40
N ILE A 128 9.13 -4.91 9.61
CA ILE A 128 9.79 -3.95 10.49
C ILE A 128 10.60 -3.03 9.58
N ALA A 129 10.33 -1.74 9.65
CA ALA A 129 10.94 -0.70 8.81
C ALA A 129 11.81 0.23 9.66
N MET A 130 12.92 0.66 9.07
CA MET A 130 13.83 1.66 9.65
C MET A 130 14.10 2.76 8.65
N ARG A 131 14.06 4.01 9.12
CA ARG A 131 14.48 5.19 8.38
C ARG A 131 15.48 5.97 9.21
N CYS A 132 16.64 6.29 8.63
CA CYS A 132 17.67 7.07 9.30
C CYS A 132 18.46 7.93 8.30
N VAL A 133 19.24 8.89 8.79
CA VAL A 133 20.24 9.56 7.98
C VAL A 133 21.50 8.70 7.86
N ARG A 134 22.18 8.77 6.72
CA ARG A 134 23.36 7.94 6.38
C ARG A 134 24.43 7.91 7.49
N LYS A 135 24.74 9.04 8.10
CA LYS A 135 25.74 9.14 9.17
C LYS A 135 25.42 8.30 10.41
N ASN A 136 24.14 7.97 10.64
CA ASN A 136 23.68 7.21 11.80
C ASN A 136 23.35 5.76 11.41
N PHE A 137 23.59 5.34 10.15
CA PHE A 137 23.14 4.07 9.60
C PHE A 137 23.67 2.86 10.37
N ASP A 138 24.96 2.85 10.72
CA ASP A 138 25.56 1.72 11.43
C ASP A 138 24.88 1.43 12.77
N ARG A 139 24.71 2.47 13.57
CA ARG A 139 24.07 2.33 14.88
C ARG A 139 22.58 2.03 14.77
N SER A 140 21.91 2.63 13.79
CA SER A 140 20.49 2.34 13.50
C SER A 140 20.30 0.91 13.04
N TRP A 141 21.22 0.37 12.22
CA TRP A 141 21.23 -1.03 11.80
C TRP A 141 21.35 -1.99 12.97
N GLU A 142 22.25 -1.71 13.92
CA GLU A 142 22.40 -2.51 15.15
C GLU A 142 21.08 -2.55 15.94
N LEU A 143 20.43 -1.40 16.11
CA LEU A 143 19.15 -1.33 16.82
C LEU A 143 18.05 -2.11 16.08
N LEU A 144 17.94 -1.95 14.76
CA LEU A 144 16.96 -2.69 13.94
C LEU A 144 17.16 -4.20 14.08
N THR A 145 18.40 -4.66 13.94
CA THR A 145 18.70 -6.09 14.02
C THR A 145 18.50 -6.65 15.41
N ASP A 146 18.78 -5.87 16.46
CA ASP A 146 18.53 -6.30 17.85
C ASP A 146 17.03 -6.41 18.14
N VAL A 147 16.21 -5.46 17.67
CA VAL A 147 14.73 -5.52 17.74
C VAL A 147 14.20 -6.76 17.04
N ILE A 148 14.74 -7.12 15.88
CA ILE A 148 14.30 -8.29 15.12
C ILE A 148 14.75 -9.61 15.76
N LEU A 149 16.01 -9.71 16.19
CA LEU A 149 16.61 -10.97 16.60
C LEU A 149 16.43 -11.26 18.08
N ASN A 150 16.38 -10.24 18.91
CA ASN A 150 16.47 -10.35 20.38
C ASN A 150 15.35 -9.61 21.13
N PRO A 151 14.08 -9.58 20.65
CA PRO A 151 13.02 -8.91 21.41
C PRO A 151 12.87 -9.57 22.79
N LEU A 152 12.59 -8.73 23.80
CA LEU A 152 12.47 -9.23 25.19
C LEU A 152 11.09 -9.82 25.47
N PHE A 153 10.02 -9.25 24.90
CA PHE A 153 8.63 -9.58 25.18
C PHE A 153 8.33 -9.55 26.69
N ASP A 154 8.69 -8.44 27.32
CA ASP A 154 8.42 -8.21 28.75
C ASP A 154 6.91 -8.15 29.00
N ASP A 155 6.43 -8.81 30.05
CA ASP A 155 5.00 -8.93 30.34
C ASP A 155 4.30 -7.58 30.54
N LYS A 156 4.99 -6.56 31.09
CA LYS A 156 4.42 -5.22 31.30
C LYS A 156 4.27 -4.51 29.95
N GLU A 157 5.28 -4.58 29.09
CA GLU A 157 5.21 -3.98 27.75
C GLU A 157 4.18 -4.71 26.86
N VAL A 158 4.10 -6.04 26.97
CA VAL A 158 3.03 -6.81 26.29
C VAL A 158 1.65 -6.36 26.76
N ALA A 159 1.43 -6.22 28.06
CA ALA A 159 0.15 -5.73 28.59
C ALA A 159 -0.18 -4.32 28.10
N LEU A 160 0.80 -3.40 28.13
CA LEU A 160 0.60 -2.02 27.69
C LEU A 160 0.24 -1.93 26.21
N VAL A 161 1.00 -2.58 25.33
CA VAL A 161 0.75 -2.57 23.88
C VAL A 161 -0.56 -3.28 23.55
N LYS A 162 -0.84 -4.39 24.23
CA LYS A 162 -2.12 -5.12 24.08
C LYS A 162 -3.31 -4.20 24.43
N ASP A 163 -3.25 -3.46 25.53
CA ASP A 163 -4.31 -2.50 25.89
C ASP A 163 -4.47 -1.39 24.85
N GLN A 164 -3.38 -0.90 24.26
CA GLN A 164 -3.43 0.08 23.17
C GLN A 164 -4.14 -0.50 21.93
N ILE A 165 -3.79 -1.72 21.51
CA ILE A 165 -4.44 -2.40 20.38
C ILE A 165 -5.93 -2.65 20.68
N LEU A 166 -6.26 -3.14 21.87
CA LEU A 166 -7.66 -3.38 22.27
C LEU A 166 -8.50 -2.10 22.25
N ASN A 167 -7.94 -0.98 22.70
CA ASN A 167 -8.61 0.32 22.63
C ASN A 167 -8.81 0.77 21.17
N GLY A 168 -7.81 0.57 20.31
CA GLY A 168 -7.94 0.82 18.87
C GLY A 168 -9.04 -0.03 18.22
N LEU A 169 -9.08 -1.34 18.51
CA LEU A 169 -10.12 -2.24 18.00
C LEU A 169 -11.54 -1.85 18.44
N ARG A 170 -11.70 -1.41 19.70
CA ARG A 170 -13.01 -0.91 20.17
C ARG A 170 -13.40 0.37 19.43
N GLN A 171 -12.50 1.33 19.29
CA GLN A 171 -12.75 2.57 18.53
C GLN A 171 -13.07 2.31 17.06
N GLN A 172 -12.43 1.31 16.42
CA GLN A 172 -12.77 0.89 15.06
C GLN A 172 -14.23 0.43 14.94
N ASN A 173 -14.73 -0.32 15.92
CA ASN A 173 -16.13 -0.75 15.95
C ASN A 173 -17.10 0.42 16.13
N ASP A 174 -16.69 1.48 16.82
CA ASP A 174 -17.51 2.69 17.02
C ASP A 174 -17.49 3.62 15.79
N ASN A 175 -16.52 3.52 14.91
CA ASN A 175 -16.44 4.30 13.68
C ASN A 175 -17.26 3.64 12.56
N PRO A 176 -18.32 4.30 12.03
CA PRO A 176 -19.17 3.71 10.99
C PRO A 176 -18.42 3.37 9.70
N GLU A 177 -17.50 4.22 9.27
CA GLU A 177 -16.71 4.00 8.04
C GLU A 177 -15.81 2.77 8.17
N THR A 178 -15.13 2.62 9.30
CA THR A 178 -14.29 1.45 9.58
C THR A 178 -15.14 0.19 9.72
N SER A 179 -16.30 0.28 10.40
CA SER A 179 -17.20 -0.85 10.56
C SER A 179 -17.72 -1.40 9.23
N VAL A 180 -18.10 -0.53 8.28
CA VAL A 180 -18.53 -1.00 6.95
C VAL A 180 -17.36 -1.55 6.12
N ALA A 181 -16.14 -1.02 6.30
CA ALA A 181 -14.95 -1.58 5.66
C ALA A 181 -14.65 -3.00 6.14
N ILE A 182 -14.68 -3.22 7.45
CA ILE A 182 -14.49 -4.54 8.06
C ILE A 182 -15.57 -5.51 7.58
N LEU A 183 -16.85 -5.09 7.60
CA LEU A 183 -17.96 -5.94 7.21
C LEU A 183 -17.89 -6.30 5.72
N SER A 184 -17.65 -5.34 4.81
CA SER A 184 -17.55 -5.62 3.38
C SER A 184 -16.39 -6.57 3.03
N ASN A 185 -15.28 -6.46 3.75
CA ASN A 185 -14.16 -7.42 3.62
C ASN A 185 -14.57 -8.81 4.11
N LYS A 186 -15.25 -8.92 5.26
CA LYS A 186 -15.73 -10.22 5.77
C LYS A 186 -16.70 -10.90 4.80
N LEU A 187 -17.54 -10.14 4.09
CA LEU A 187 -18.43 -10.68 3.07
C LEU A 187 -17.64 -11.29 1.91
N LEU A 188 -16.70 -10.51 1.33
CA LEU A 188 -15.88 -10.97 0.21
C LEU A 188 -15.00 -12.16 0.60
N PHE A 189 -14.40 -12.12 1.81
CA PHE A 189 -13.45 -13.12 2.28
C PHE A 189 -14.05 -14.20 3.18
N SER A 190 -15.38 -14.42 3.15
CA SER A 190 -16.09 -15.31 4.07
C SER A 190 -15.57 -16.75 4.15
N SER A 191 -14.94 -17.24 3.09
CA SER A 191 -14.31 -18.59 3.03
C SER A 191 -12.81 -18.53 2.71
N HIS A 192 -12.16 -17.38 2.90
CA HIS A 192 -10.76 -17.15 2.59
C HIS A 192 -9.96 -16.84 3.88
N PRO A 193 -8.67 -17.18 4.00
CA PRO A 193 -7.86 -16.84 5.17
C PRO A 193 -7.84 -15.35 5.55
N TYR A 194 -8.10 -14.44 4.60
CA TYR A 194 -8.22 -13.00 4.85
C TYR A 194 -9.47 -12.59 5.65
N ILE A 195 -10.36 -13.51 6.00
CA ILE A 195 -11.42 -13.24 6.97
C ILE A 195 -10.83 -12.86 8.33
N ASN A 196 -9.63 -13.39 8.65
CA ASN A 196 -8.89 -13.04 9.85
C ASN A 196 -8.19 -11.69 9.64
N SER A 197 -8.53 -10.69 10.44
CA SER A 197 -7.86 -9.38 10.40
C SER A 197 -6.40 -9.51 10.85
N PRO A 198 -5.44 -8.83 10.20
CA PRO A 198 -4.08 -8.70 10.73
C PRO A 198 -4.04 -8.12 12.14
N ASP A 199 -4.95 -7.19 12.47
CA ASP A 199 -5.05 -6.55 13.77
C ASP A 199 -5.72 -7.45 14.83
N GLY A 200 -6.34 -8.54 14.39
CA GLY A 200 -7.09 -9.44 15.26
C GLY A 200 -8.49 -8.95 15.60
N THR A 201 -9.03 -9.50 16.67
CA THR A 201 -10.28 -9.10 17.31
C THR A 201 -10.03 -8.81 18.79
N VAL A 202 -11.00 -8.18 19.46
CA VAL A 202 -10.91 -7.96 20.92
C VAL A 202 -10.71 -9.28 21.66
N GLU A 203 -11.39 -10.35 21.24
CA GLU A 203 -11.32 -11.67 21.82
C GLU A 203 -9.94 -12.32 21.61
N SER A 204 -9.47 -12.36 20.35
CA SER A 204 -8.20 -13.01 20.01
C SER A 204 -7.01 -12.30 20.64
N VAL A 205 -6.95 -10.96 20.55
CA VAL A 205 -5.84 -10.17 21.11
C VAL A 205 -5.84 -10.23 22.65
N SER A 206 -7.02 -10.21 23.31
CA SER A 206 -7.10 -10.33 24.77
C SER A 206 -6.50 -11.66 25.29
N ALA A 207 -6.63 -12.73 24.52
CA ALA A 207 -6.14 -14.04 24.87
C ALA A 207 -4.61 -14.23 24.71
N LEU A 208 -3.96 -13.39 23.88
CA LEU A 208 -2.52 -13.51 23.60
C LEU A 208 -1.66 -13.20 24.85
N THR A 209 -0.58 -13.96 25.02
CA THR A 209 0.39 -13.82 26.10
C THR A 209 1.80 -13.60 25.58
N SER A 210 2.73 -13.19 26.43
CA SER A 210 4.17 -13.10 26.06
C SER A 210 4.76 -14.44 25.64
N ALA A 211 4.24 -15.55 26.17
CA ALA A 211 4.64 -16.90 25.75
C ALA A 211 4.21 -17.19 24.30
N ASP A 212 3.00 -16.77 23.90
CA ASP A 212 2.51 -16.89 22.53
C ASP A 212 3.36 -16.07 21.56
N LEU A 213 3.74 -14.84 21.94
CA LEU A 213 4.62 -14.00 21.14
C LEU A 213 6.00 -14.61 20.96
N LYS A 214 6.60 -15.13 22.03
CA LYS A 214 7.90 -15.84 21.98
C LYS A 214 7.84 -17.07 21.07
N ALA A 215 6.80 -17.86 21.19
CA ALA A 215 6.60 -19.05 20.35
C ALA A 215 6.38 -18.67 18.87
N HIS A 216 5.56 -17.66 18.61
CA HIS A 216 5.31 -17.19 17.24
C HIS A 216 6.56 -16.56 16.63
N HIS A 217 7.31 -15.74 17.37
CA HIS A 217 8.59 -15.18 16.92
C HIS A 217 9.58 -16.28 16.52
N ALA A 218 9.77 -17.30 17.37
CA ALA A 218 10.63 -18.45 17.05
C ALA A 218 10.19 -19.19 15.77
N LYS A 219 8.88 -19.29 15.53
CA LYS A 219 8.30 -19.91 14.33
C LYS A 219 8.55 -19.10 13.05
N ILE A 220 8.47 -17.76 13.13
CA ILE A 220 8.57 -16.90 11.94
C ILE A 220 9.99 -16.44 11.63
N LEU A 221 10.90 -16.46 12.61
CA LEU A 221 12.28 -16.01 12.45
C LEU A 221 13.11 -17.07 11.71
N SER A 222 12.98 -17.09 10.39
CA SER A 222 13.76 -17.96 9.52
C SER A 222 14.13 -17.22 8.23
N ALA A 223 15.36 -17.42 7.75
CA ALA A 223 15.92 -16.67 6.63
C ALA A 223 15.13 -16.85 5.32
N GLY A 224 14.65 -18.05 5.02
CA GLY A 224 13.85 -18.34 3.82
C GLY A 224 12.46 -17.68 3.82
N ARG A 225 11.98 -17.23 5.00
CA ARG A 225 10.74 -16.48 5.16
C ARG A 225 10.94 -14.96 4.97
N MET A 226 12.17 -14.49 5.12
CA MET A 226 12.47 -13.07 5.15
C MET A 226 12.84 -12.52 3.77
N VAL A 227 12.53 -11.25 3.54
CA VAL A 227 13.03 -10.44 2.44
C VAL A 227 13.49 -9.11 3.02
N ALA A 228 14.72 -8.71 2.71
CA ALA A 228 15.25 -7.40 3.06
C ALA A 228 15.20 -6.48 1.85
N VAL A 229 14.78 -5.24 2.03
CA VAL A 229 14.85 -4.20 1.00
C VAL A 229 15.56 -2.99 1.57
N VAL A 230 16.60 -2.52 0.88
CA VAL A 230 17.42 -1.39 1.30
C VAL A 230 17.50 -0.37 0.17
N VAL A 231 17.07 0.85 0.44
CA VAL A 231 17.12 1.97 -0.50
C VAL A 231 17.80 3.16 0.16
N GLY A 232 18.87 3.68 -0.46
CA GLY A 232 19.59 4.85 0.06
C GLY A 232 21.05 4.91 -0.36
N ASN A 233 21.76 5.86 0.19
CA ASN A 233 23.20 6.05 -0.09
C ASN A 233 24.07 5.04 0.68
N VAL A 234 23.93 3.78 0.36
CA VAL A 234 24.67 2.65 0.92
C VAL A 234 25.15 1.79 -0.22
N THR A 235 26.38 1.29 -0.20
CA THR A 235 26.93 0.46 -1.27
C THR A 235 26.50 -1.00 -1.16
N LEU A 236 26.44 -1.71 -2.29
CA LEU A 236 26.10 -3.14 -2.31
C LEU A 236 27.06 -4.00 -1.44
N PRO A 237 28.39 -3.81 -1.48
CA PRO A 237 29.31 -4.55 -0.60
C PRO A 237 29.02 -4.33 0.89
N GLU A 238 28.73 -3.08 1.29
CA GLU A 238 28.39 -2.74 2.68
C GLU A 238 27.11 -3.47 3.12
N ILE A 239 26.07 -3.44 2.29
CA ILE A 239 24.81 -4.14 2.61
C ILE A 239 25.00 -5.65 2.68
N LYS A 240 25.76 -6.25 1.73
CA LYS A 240 26.06 -7.68 1.78
C LYS A 240 26.73 -8.06 3.10
N GLN A 241 27.74 -7.31 3.50
CA GLN A 241 28.45 -7.55 4.77
C GLN A 241 27.51 -7.44 5.99
N LYS A 242 26.66 -6.40 6.04
CA LYS A 242 25.72 -6.19 7.14
C LYS A 242 24.66 -7.29 7.23
N ILE A 243 24.06 -7.66 6.11
CA ILE A 243 23.04 -8.72 6.02
C ILE A 243 23.67 -10.07 6.43
N GLU A 244 24.86 -10.41 5.91
CA GLU A 244 25.56 -11.65 6.26
C GLU A 244 25.91 -11.69 7.76
N ALA A 245 26.48 -10.61 8.32
CA ALA A 245 26.86 -10.55 9.72
C ALA A 245 25.66 -10.66 10.67
N SER A 246 24.52 -10.08 10.30
CA SER A 246 23.31 -10.04 11.16
C SER A 246 22.44 -11.28 11.00
N PHE A 247 22.19 -11.71 9.77
CA PHE A 247 21.18 -12.75 9.47
C PHE A 247 21.76 -14.03 8.85
N GLY A 248 23.04 -14.07 8.52
CA GLY A 248 23.68 -15.22 7.87
C GLY A 248 23.64 -16.51 8.68
N LYS A 249 23.56 -16.41 10.01
CA LYS A 249 23.45 -17.56 10.94
C LYS A 249 22.03 -18.06 11.15
N LEU A 250 21.01 -17.34 10.66
CA LEU A 250 19.63 -17.82 10.78
C LEU A 250 19.43 -19.10 9.99
N ALA A 251 18.66 -20.02 10.55
CA ALA A 251 18.22 -21.21 9.82
C ALA A 251 17.39 -20.80 8.61
N LYS A 252 17.51 -21.56 7.51
CA LYS A 252 16.67 -21.36 6.31
C LYS A 252 15.19 -21.50 6.64
N GLY A 253 14.85 -22.46 7.50
CA GLY A 253 13.46 -22.82 7.80
C GLY A 253 12.81 -23.60 6.65
N ASP A 254 11.56 -23.97 6.86
CA ASP A 254 10.73 -24.78 5.97
C ASP A 254 9.56 -24.01 5.34
N PHE A 255 9.58 -22.66 5.45
CA PHE A 255 8.50 -21.82 4.95
C PHE A 255 8.27 -22.04 3.46
N LYS A 256 7.03 -22.39 3.11
CA LYS A 256 6.56 -22.53 1.74
C LYS A 256 5.60 -21.39 1.42
N ASN A 257 5.88 -20.68 0.34
CA ASN A 257 4.99 -19.64 -0.16
C ASN A 257 3.90 -20.29 -1.01
N GLU A 258 2.93 -20.92 -0.34
CA GLU A 258 1.84 -21.62 -1.02
C GLU A 258 0.99 -20.69 -1.89
N ALA A 259 0.41 -21.24 -2.95
CA ALA A 259 -0.52 -20.51 -3.79
C ALA A 259 -1.76 -20.12 -2.97
N ILE A 260 -2.21 -18.89 -3.11
CA ILE A 260 -3.48 -18.45 -2.54
C ILE A 260 -4.62 -18.87 -3.46
N GLN A 261 -5.70 -19.38 -2.87
CA GLN A 261 -6.94 -19.61 -3.61
C GLN A 261 -7.45 -18.26 -4.16
N THR A 262 -7.68 -18.21 -5.46
CA THR A 262 -8.36 -17.07 -6.09
C THR A 262 -9.84 -17.04 -5.68
N PHE A 263 -10.48 -15.89 -5.81
CA PHE A 263 -11.89 -15.64 -5.43
C PHE A 263 -12.92 -16.44 -6.24
N ALA A 264 -12.79 -17.74 -6.38
CA ALA A 264 -13.76 -18.56 -7.13
C ALA A 264 -15.20 -18.48 -6.57
N LYS A 265 -15.43 -17.82 -5.42
CA LYS A 265 -16.76 -17.73 -4.77
C LYS A 265 -17.40 -16.35 -4.75
N ALA A 266 -16.76 -15.28 -5.22
CA ALA A 266 -17.45 -14.00 -5.42
C ALA A 266 -18.36 -14.05 -6.65
N SER A 267 -19.25 -15.05 -6.71
CA SER A 267 -20.10 -15.31 -7.88
C SER A 267 -21.44 -14.58 -7.82
N MET A 268 -21.80 -14.01 -6.67
CA MET A 268 -23.05 -13.30 -6.44
C MET A 268 -22.84 -12.06 -5.59
N PRO A 269 -23.63 -11.00 -5.80
CA PRO A 269 -23.59 -9.82 -4.95
C PRO A 269 -24.15 -10.14 -3.55
N GLU A 270 -23.62 -9.45 -2.53
CA GLU A 270 -24.10 -9.54 -1.16
C GLU A 270 -24.38 -8.14 -0.59
N PHE A 271 -25.32 -8.06 0.36
CA PHE A 271 -25.68 -6.80 1.00
C PHE A 271 -26.00 -7.02 2.48
N GLN A 272 -25.29 -6.30 3.34
CA GLN A 272 -25.55 -6.29 4.79
C GLN A 272 -25.59 -4.87 5.34
N ILE A 273 -26.42 -4.67 6.39
CA ILE A 273 -26.67 -3.39 7.05
C ILE A 273 -26.23 -3.47 8.51
N ILE A 274 -25.41 -2.51 8.92
CA ILE A 274 -25.19 -2.17 10.32
C ILE A 274 -26.26 -1.13 10.68
N ASN A 275 -27.30 -1.57 11.40
CA ASN A 275 -28.35 -0.66 11.88
C ASN A 275 -27.77 0.32 12.90
N ARG A 276 -27.62 1.55 12.50
CA ARG A 276 -27.02 2.61 13.32
C ARG A 276 -27.67 3.95 12.98
N PRO A 277 -28.19 4.71 13.96
CA PRO A 277 -28.68 6.05 13.74
C PRO A 277 -27.52 6.99 13.48
N VAL A 278 -27.33 7.36 12.21
CA VAL A 278 -26.25 8.25 11.74
C VAL A 278 -26.85 9.40 10.91
N ALA A 279 -26.23 10.58 10.97
CA ALA A 279 -26.67 11.74 10.20
C ALA A 279 -26.44 11.56 8.69
N THR A 280 -25.48 10.73 8.30
CA THR A 280 -25.17 10.37 6.92
C THR A 280 -24.89 8.87 6.83
N ASN A 281 -25.30 8.24 5.73
CA ASN A 281 -25.08 6.81 5.54
C ASN A 281 -23.66 6.55 5.03
N TYR A 282 -23.02 5.49 5.54
CA TYR A 282 -21.73 5.02 5.10
C TYR A 282 -21.92 3.77 4.25
N ILE A 283 -21.35 3.76 3.07
CA ILE A 283 -21.50 2.67 2.11
C ILE A 283 -20.12 2.24 1.63
N ARG A 284 -19.86 0.95 1.70
CA ARG A 284 -18.69 0.34 1.09
C ARG A 284 -19.07 -0.92 0.35
N ALA A 285 -18.56 -1.07 -0.86
CA ALA A 285 -18.66 -2.27 -1.65
C ALA A 285 -17.27 -2.82 -1.94
N THR A 286 -17.01 -4.06 -1.59
CA THR A 286 -15.75 -4.75 -1.92
C THR A 286 -15.99 -5.72 -3.07
N PHE A 287 -15.03 -5.87 -3.98
CA PHE A 287 -15.10 -6.74 -5.15
C PHE A 287 -13.74 -7.37 -5.44
N ALA A 288 -13.73 -8.50 -6.16
CA ALA A 288 -12.51 -9.17 -6.59
C ALA A 288 -11.78 -8.35 -7.66
N ALA A 289 -10.47 -8.27 -7.57
CA ALA A 289 -9.61 -7.55 -8.51
C ALA A 289 -8.46 -8.43 -9.01
N PRO A 290 -7.87 -8.13 -10.19
CA PRO A 290 -6.71 -8.86 -10.66
C PRO A 290 -5.52 -8.67 -9.70
N PRO A 291 -4.77 -9.72 -9.35
CA PRO A 291 -3.56 -9.59 -8.55
C PRO A 291 -2.44 -8.86 -9.31
N LEU A 292 -1.44 -8.41 -8.59
CA LEU A 292 -0.34 -7.57 -9.11
C LEU A 292 0.40 -8.20 -10.29
N ASP A 293 0.50 -9.53 -10.32
CA ASP A 293 1.15 -10.31 -11.38
C ASP A 293 0.23 -10.65 -12.57
N HIS A 294 -1.04 -10.27 -12.51
CA HIS A 294 -1.98 -10.53 -13.60
C HIS A 294 -1.83 -9.51 -14.74
N PRO A 295 -1.91 -9.93 -16.03
CA PRO A 295 -1.81 -9.03 -17.18
C PRO A 295 -2.83 -7.88 -17.21
N ASP A 296 -3.98 -8.06 -16.55
CA ASP A 296 -5.03 -7.05 -16.46
C ASP A 296 -4.79 -5.98 -15.40
N TYR A 297 -3.84 -6.20 -14.49
CA TYR A 297 -3.63 -5.27 -13.36
C TYR A 297 -3.28 -3.84 -13.81
N PRO A 298 -2.43 -3.59 -14.82
CA PRO A 298 -2.16 -2.24 -15.31
C PRO A 298 -3.40 -1.53 -15.84
N ALA A 299 -4.18 -2.21 -16.69
CA ALA A 299 -5.40 -1.64 -17.25
C ALA A 299 -6.47 -1.42 -16.18
N PHE A 300 -6.60 -2.35 -15.22
CA PHE A 300 -7.57 -2.23 -14.13
C PHE A 300 -7.20 -1.11 -13.14
N SER A 301 -5.91 -0.90 -12.86
CA SER A 301 -5.44 0.22 -12.05
C SER A 301 -5.77 1.58 -12.67
N VAL A 302 -5.61 1.72 -13.98
CA VAL A 302 -6.03 2.93 -14.71
C VAL A 302 -7.55 3.05 -14.71
N ALA A 303 -8.28 1.96 -14.93
CA ALA A 303 -9.75 1.96 -14.95
C ALA A 303 -10.33 2.41 -13.60
N THR A 304 -9.78 1.96 -12.48
CA THR A 304 -10.24 2.39 -11.14
C THR A 304 -9.92 3.85 -10.85
N ASP A 305 -8.78 4.39 -11.31
CA ASP A 305 -8.48 5.82 -11.19
C ASP A 305 -9.49 6.66 -12.00
N ILE A 306 -9.84 6.23 -13.21
CA ILE A 306 -10.89 6.88 -14.03
C ILE A 306 -12.23 6.84 -13.31
N LEU A 307 -12.62 5.69 -12.78
CA LEU A 307 -13.89 5.52 -12.10
C LEU A 307 -13.99 6.42 -10.85
N GLY A 308 -12.92 6.53 -10.07
CA GLY A 308 -12.85 7.44 -8.92
C GLY A 308 -13.03 8.91 -9.35
N GLN A 309 -12.42 9.32 -10.45
CA GLN A 309 -12.61 10.67 -11.00
C GLN A 309 -14.07 10.90 -11.47
N LEU A 310 -14.68 9.93 -12.13
CA LEU A 310 -16.10 10.00 -12.54
C LEU A 310 -17.02 10.09 -11.33
N PHE A 311 -16.78 9.31 -10.27
CA PHE A 311 -17.55 9.40 -9.03
C PHE A 311 -17.43 10.78 -8.40
N PHE A 312 -16.22 11.33 -8.31
CA PHE A 312 -16.03 12.67 -7.78
C PHE A 312 -16.81 13.72 -8.59
N GLN A 313 -16.76 13.66 -9.91
CA GLN A 313 -17.46 14.61 -10.78
C GLN A 313 -18.99 14.48 -10.67
N GLU A 314 -19.50 13.26 -10.75
CA GLU A 314 -20.94 13.03 -10.84
C GLU A 314 -21.65 13.11 -9.48
N VAL A 315 -21.01 12.58 -8.42
CA VAL A 315 -21.59 12.50 -7.10
C VAL A 315 -21.38 13.80 -6.32
N ARG A 316 -20.15 14.33 -6.33
CA ARG A 316 -19.82 15.54 -5.56
C ARG A 316 -20.09 16.83 -6.34
N VAL A 317 -19.45 16.97 -7.52
CA VAL A 317 -19.44 18.28 -8.22
C VAL A 317 -20.79 18.57 -8.85
N ARG A 318 -21.38 17.62 -9.59
CA ARG A 318 -22.62 17.87 -10.35
C ARG A 318 -23.87 17.75 -9.51
N ARG A 319 -23.95 16.81 -8.57
CA ARG A 319 -25.20 16.50 -7.83
C ARG A 319 -25.14 16.83 -6.35
N ASN A 320 -23.97 17.12 -5.80
CA ASN A 320 -23.79 17.41 -4.38
C ASN A 320 -24.41 16.33 -3.46
N LEU A 321 -24.28 15.06 -3.84
CA LEU A 321 -24.83 13.92 -3.09
C LEU A 321 -23.91 13.45 -1.98
N SER A 322 -22.60 13.72 -2.10
CA SER A 322 -21.58 13.33 -1.14
C SER A 322 -20.40 14.30 -1.15
N TYR A 323 -19.70 14.36 -0.02
CA TYR A 323 -18.40 15.04 0.07
C TYR A 323 -17.26 14.22 -0.54
N GLY A 324 -17.32 12.89 -0.48
CA GLY A 324 -16.32 11.98 -1.04
C GLY A 324 -16.96 10.69 -1.55
N ALA A 325 -16.57 10.29 -2.74
CA ALA A 325 -16.89 9.01 -3.35
C ALA A 325 -15.64 8.49 -4.07
N ASP A 326 -15.23 7.27 -3.77
CA ASP A 326 -13.96 6.71 -4.21
C ASP A 326 -14.12 5.32 -4.87
N ALA A 327 -13.20 5.02 -5.77
CA ALA A 327 -12.95 3.70 -6.30
C ALA A 327 -11.45 3.39 -6.19
N THR A 328 -11.10 2.27 -5.57
CA THR A 328 -9.70 1.92 -5.31
C THR A 328 -9.47 0.43 -5.56
N VAL A 329 -8.34 0.09 -6.19
CA VAL A 329 -7.80 -1.27 -6.21
C VAL A 329 -6.70 -1.39 -5.16
N LEU A 330 -6.72 -2.47 -4.41
CA LEU A 330 -5.71 -2.79 -3.42
C LEU A 330 -4.56 -3.58 -4.05
N SER A 331 -3.55 -3.89 -3.24
CA SER A 331 -2.44 -4.75 -3.61
C SER A 331 -2.31 -5.85 -2.55
N ASN A 332 -2.87 -7.00 -2.86
CA ASN A 332 -2.77 -8.24 -2.08
C ASN A 332 -2.59 -9.41 -3.05
N ARG A 333 -2.17 -10.56 -2.56
CA ARG A 333 -2.11 -11.77 -3.41
C ARG A 333 -3.50 -12.24 -3.80
N ALA A 334 -4.45 -12.28 -2.86
CA ALA A 334 -5.86 -12.38 -3.17
C ALA A 334 -6.41 -10.95 -3.28
N ASN A 335 -6.23 -10.35 -4.46
CA ASN A 335 -6.48 -8.92 -4.63
C ASN A 335 -7.94 -8.55 -4.70
N SER A 336 -8.25 -7.38 -4.18
CA SER A 336 -9.60 -6.81 -4.17
C SER A 336 -9.56 -5.31 -4.47
N GLY A 337 -10.70 -4.77 -4.78
CA GLY A 337 -10.94 -3.35 -4.81
C GLY A 337 -12.16 -2.99 -3.99
N PHE A 338 -12.39 -1.71 -3.83
CA PHE A 338 -13.60 -1.22 -3.18
C PHE A 338 -14.13 0.07 -3.81
N LEU A 339 -15.43 0.26 -3.65
CA LEU A 339 -16.11 1.54 -3.83
C LEU A 339 -16.52 2.03 -2.46
N SER A 340 -16.41 3.32 -2.19
CA SER A 340 -16.87 3.92 -0.92
C SER A 340 -17.54 5.26 -1.15
N VAL A 341 -18.58 5.55 -0.36
CA VAL A 341 -19.28 6.83 -0.36
C VAL A 341 -20.00 7.05 0.97
N THR A 342 -20.02 8.32 1.42
CA THR A 342 -20.86 8.75 2.54
C THR A 342 -21.96 9.69 2.01
N THR A 343 -23.23 9.42 2.27
CA THR A 343 -24.32 10.18 1.66
C THR A 343 -25.60 10.16 2.50
N PRO A 344 -26.36 11.28 2.54
CA PRO A 344 -27.70 11.27 3.09
C PRO A 344 -28.76 10.63 2.16
N LYS A 345 -28.40 10.37 0.90
CA LYS A 345 -29.31 9.83 -0.14
C LYS A 345 -28.75 8.54 -0.76
N PRO A 346 -28.76 7.42 -0.04
CA PRO A 346 -28.03 6.20 -0.43
C PRO A 346 -28.46 5.66 -1.80
N ASN A 347 -29.76 5.51 -2.06
CA ASN A 347 -30.26 4.90 -3.29
C ASN A 347 -29.99 5.78 -4.52
N GLU A 348 -30.17 7.10 -4.40
CA GLU A 348 -29.85 8.03 -5.50
C GLU A 348 -28.35 7.99 -5.83
N THR A 349 -27.52 8.02 -4.79
CA THR A 349 -26.05 8.02 -4.96
C THR A 349 -25.56 6.73 -5.61
N ILE A 350 -26.04 5.57 -5.16
CA ILE A 350 -25.65 4.27 -5.74
C ILE A 350 -26.11 4.13 -7.19
N ARG A 351 -27.31 4.64 -7.56
CA ARG A 351 -27.72 4.66 -8.98
C ARG A 351 -26.74 5.47 -9.82
N VAL A 352 -26.35 6.67 -9.36
CA VAL A 352 -25.36 7.50 -10.06
C VAL A 352 -24.01 6.77 -10.18
N MET A 353 -23.54 6.09 -9.12
CA MET A 353 -22.30 5.32 -9.18
C MET A 353 -22.41 4.14 -10.16
N PHE A 354 -23.53 3.43 -10.18
CA PHE A 354 -23.78 2.34 -11.13
C PHE A 354 -23.85 2.84 -12.58
N ASP A 355 -24.44 4.03 -12.82
CA ASP A 355 -24.43 4.64 -14.15
C ASP A 355 -23.00 4.89 -14.66
N GLN A 356 -22.07 5.27 -13.79
CA GLN A 356 -20.66 5.45 -14.16
C GLN A 356 -19.97 4.11 -14.46
N ILE A 357 -20.28 3.07 -13.69
CA ILE A 357 -19.78 1.72 -13.98
C ILE A 357 -20.31 1.24 -15.34
N ASP A 358 -21.61 1.43 -15.61
CA ASP A 358 -22.22 1.10 -16.91
C ASP A 358 -21.58 1.88 -18.05
N PHE A 359 -21.33 3.16 -17.85
CA PHE A 359 -20.60 3.97 -18.82
C PHE A 359 -19.24 3.36 -19.14
N MET A 360 -18.43 3.04 -18.13
CA MET A 360 -17.11 2.42 -18.30
C MET A 360 -17.17 1.03 -18.97
N GLN A 361 -18.25 0.27 -18.74
CA GLN A 361 -18.44 -1.06 -19.32
C GLN A 361 -18.97 -1.03 -20.77
N ARG A 362 -19.65 0.04 -21.19
CA ARG A 362 -20.32 0.13 -22.51
C ARG A 362 -19.67 1.10 -23.47
N GLN A 363 -19.09 2.18 -22.94
CA GLN A 363 -18.50 3.23 -23.76
C GLN A 363 -16.98 3.06 -23.88
N THR A 364 -16.49 3.25 -25.07
CA THR A 364 -15.04 3.29 -25.32
C THR A 364 -14.54 4.71 -25.14
N ILE A 365 -13.58 4.90 -24.23
CA ILE A 365 -12.89 6.19 -24.03
C ILE A 365 -12.11 6.53 -25.30
N ARG A 366 -12.09 7.80 -25.70
CA ARG A 366 -11.28 8.24 -26.86
C ARG A 366 -9.79 8.11 -26.52
N GLU A 367 -8.98 7.77 -27.51
CA GLU A 367 -7.54 7.50 -27.31
C GLU A 367 -6.78 8.73 -26.77
N GLU A 368 -7.08 9.93 -27.27
CA GLU A 368 -6.49 11.19 -26.78
C GLU A 368 -6.85 11.44 -25.31
N GLY A 369 -8.09 11.17 -24.92
CA GLY A 369 -8.55 11.28 -23.54
C GLY A 369 -7.83 10.29 -22.61
N LEU A 370 -7.64 9.04 -23.03
CA LEU A 370 -6.93 8.03 -22.26
C LEU A 370 -5.46 8.41 -22.09
N SER A 371 -4.80 8.94 -23.13
CA SER A 371 -3.39 9.39 -23.04
C SER A 371 -3.19 10.48 -21.97
N SER A 372 -4.10 11.44 -21.88
CA SER A 372 -4.08 12.47 -20.83
C SER A 372 -4.27 11.89 -19.44
N ILE A 373 -5.21 10.93 -19.27
CA ILE A 373 -5.48 10.25 -18.02
C ILE A 373 -4.27 9.43 -17.57
N VAL A 374 -3.67 8.67 -18.48
CA VAL A 374 -2.46 7.87 -18.19
C VAL A 374 -1.30 8.78 -17.75
N SER A 375 -1.14 9.95 -18.37
CA SER A 375 -0.11 10.92 -17.95
C SER A 375 -0.34 11.41 -16.52
N GLY A 376 -1.59 11.75 -16.18
CA GLY A 376 -1.96 12.12 -14.81
C GLY A 376 -1.78 10.99 -13.79
N PHE A 377 -2.16 9.76 -14.17
CA PHE A 377 -1.95 8.56 -13.36
C PHE A 377 -0.46 8.32 -13.08
N LEU A 378 0.39 8.42 -14.09
CA LEU A 378 1.84 8.27 -13.93
C LEU A 378 2.45 9.38 -13.08
N THR A 379 1.96 10.62 -13.19
CA THR A 379 2.39 11.70 -12.30
C THR A 379 2.12 11.36 -10.85
N LYS A 380 0.91 10.94 -10.51
CA LYS A 380 0.55 10.49 -9.16
C LYS A 380 1.42 9.31 -8.70
N TYR A 381 1.71 8.38 -9.60
CA TYR A 381 2.59 7.24 -9.33
C TYR A 381 4.00 7.68 -8.95
N TYR A 382 4.62 8.56 -9.74
CA TYR A 382 5.97 9.08 -9.43
C TYR A 382 6.01 9.86 -8.13
N THR A 383 5.03 10.72 -7.87
CA THR A 383 4.93 11.47 -6.61
C THR A 383 4.87 10.54 -5.38
N LYS A 384 4.17 9.41 -5.50
CA LYS A 384 4.14 8.40 -4.42
C LYS A 384 5.50 7.72 -4.17
N LEU A 385 6.44 7.76 -5.12
CA LEU A 385 7.76 7.13 -5.04
C LEU A 385 8.91 8.11 -4.74
N GLU A 386 8.62 9.33 -4.30
CA GLU A 386 9.64 10.35 -4.04
C GLU A 386 10.58 9.96 -2.87
N THR A 387 10.09 9.24 -1.88
CA THR A 387 10.90 8.85 -0.72
C THR A 387 11.58 7.49 -0.92
N ASN A 388 12.76 7.31 -0.31
CA ASN A 388 13.46 6.03 -0.31
C ASN A 388 12.62 4.92 0.36
N ASP A 389 11.84 5.26 1.37
CA ASP A 389 10.93 4.35 2.06
C ASP A 389 9.81 3.85 1.14
N ALA A 390 9.16 4.75 0.39
CA ALA A 390 8.13 4.38 -0.57
C ALA A 390 8.68 3.53 -1.73
N GLN A 391 9.91 3.81 -2.18
CA GLN A 391 10.60 3.00 -3.20
C GLN A 391 10.90 1.60 -2.67
N ALA A 392 11.37 1.48 -1.41
CA ALA A 392 11.61 0.19 -0.77
C ALA A 392 10.31 -0.62 -0.65
N ALA A 393 9.23 0.00 -0.19
CA ALA A 393 7.92 -0.64 -0.09
C ALA A 393 7.42 -1.13 -1.46
N ARG A 394 7.60 -0.34 -2.51
CA ARG A 394 7.16 -0.73 -3.87
C ARG A 394 7.97 -1.89 -4.44
N LEU A 395 9.29 -1.94 -4.23
CA LEU A 395 10.13 -3.08 -4.59
C LEU A 395 9.69 -4.35 -3.85
N ALA A 396 9.45 -4.23 -2.54
CA ALA A 396 8.96 -5.34 -1.73
C ALA A 396 7.59 -5.84 -2.17
N GLU A 397 6.68 -4.95 -2.52
CA GLU A 397 5.34 -5.29 -3.00
C GLU A 397 5.40 -6.17 -4.25
N TYR A 398 6.21 -5.80 -5.25
CA TYR A 398 6.39 -6.61 -6.45
C TYR A 398 7.08 -7.94 -6.17
N GLU A 399 8.04 -7.99 -5.26
CA GLU A 399 8.69 -9.23 -4.85
C GLU A 399 7.74 -10.18 -4.10
N LEU A 400 7.00 -9.65 -3.14
CA LEU A 400 6.20 -10.46 -2.20
C LEU A 400 4.85 -10.85 -2.79
N LEU A 401 4.21 -9.97 -3.56
CA LEU A 401 2.89 -10.17 -4.14
C LEU A 401 2.95 -10.59 -5.61
N GLY A 402 3.87 -9.99 -6.37
CA GLY A 402 4.08 -10.29 -7.80
C GLY A 402 5.08 -11.40 -8.08
N GLY A 403 5.82 -11.86 -7.06
CA GLY A 403 6.82 -12.93 -7.17
C GLY A 403 8.16 -12.52 -7.78
N ASP A 404 8.27 -11.32 -8.33
CA ASP A 404 9.51 -10.79 -8.94
C ASP A 404 9.50 -9.26 -8.99
N TRP A 405 10.42 -8.63 -8.25
CA TRP A 405 10.56 -7.18 -8.21
C TRP A 405 10.94 -6.56 -9.57
N HIS A 406 11.54 -7.32 -10.50
CA HIS A 406 11.91 -6.82 -11.84
C HIS A 406 10.68 -6.37 -12.64
N ARG A 407 9.50 -6.90 -12.37
CA ARG A 407 8.25 -6.44 -13.00
C ARG A 407 7.94 -4.96 -12.71
N LEU A 408 8.46 -4.40 -11.62
CA LEU A 408 8.37 -2.97 -11.36
C LEU A 408 9.03 -2.14 -12.49
N LEU A 409 10.09 -2.66 -13.12
CA LEU A 409 10.81 -1.96 -14.18
C LEU A 409 9.99 -1.85 -15.48
N THR A 410 9.06 -2.77 -15.72
CA THR A 410 8.19 -2.79 -16.92
C THR A 410 6.83 -2.13 -16.67
N TRP A 411 6.46 -1.90 -15.41
CA TRP A 411 5.15 -1.39 -15.01
C TRP A 411 4.71 -0.13 -15.74
N ILE A 412 5.59 0.87 -15.83
CA ILE A 412 5.29 2.14 -16.49
C ILE A 412 4.99 1.94 -17.98
N ASP A 413 5.76 1.06 -18.63
CA ASP A 413 5.56 0.77 -20.04
C ASP A 413 4.30 -0.08 -20.28
N GLU A 414 3.94 -0.95 -19.33
CA GLU A 414 2.68 -1.68 -19.35
C GLU A 414 1.49 -0.74 -19.23
N VAL A 415 1.53 0.23 -18.31
CA VAL A 415 0.49 1.26 -18.15
C VAL A 415 0.36 2.12 -19.41
N LYS A 416 1.48 2.51 -20.05
CA LYS A 416 1.48 3.30 -21.29
C LYS A 416 0.90 2.55 -22.49
N ARG A 417 0.93 1.22 -22.48
CA ARG A 417 0.37 0.38 -23.56
C ARG A 417 -1.13 0.11 -23.40
N VAL A 418 -1.75 0.51 -22.30
CA VAL A 418 -3.17 0.32 -22.06
C VAL A 418 -3.99 1.04 -23.12
N LYS A 419 -4.91 0.31 -23.75
CA LYS A 419 -5.80 0.83 -24.80
C LYS A 419 -7.23 1.04 -24.27
N PRO A 420 -8.03 1.89 -24.92
CA PRO A 420 -9.43 2.09 -24.56
C PRO A 420 -10.25 0.80 -24.45
N ALA A 421 -10.01 -0.17 -25.36
CA ALA A 421 -10.66 -1.47 -25.31
C ALA A 421 -10.30 -2.29 -24.06
N ASP A 422 -9.06 -2.17 -23.55
CA ASP A 422 -8.65 -2.84 -22.32
C ASP A 422 -9.41 -2.31 -21.11
N ILE A 423 -9.59 -0.99 -21.03
CA ILE A 423 -10.38 -0.35 -19.96
C ILE A 423 -11.80 -0.92 -19.93
N THR A 424 -12.49 -0.93 -21.07
CA THR A 424 -13.86 -1.48 -21.18
C THR A 424 -13.87 -2.97 -20.81
N ARG A 425 -12.92 -3.75 -21.27
CA ARG A 425 -12.82 -5.19 -21.00
C ARG A 425 -12.62 -5.47 -19.51
N VAL A 426 -11.66 -4.81 -18.86
CA VAL A 426 -11.38 -5.04 -17.43
C VAL A 426 -12.54 -4.57 -16.54
N CYS A 427 -13.24 -3.48 -16.90
CA CYS A 427 -14.44 -3.05 -16.20
C CYS A 427 -15.54 -4.12 -16.27
N ARG A 428 -15.78 -4.71 -17.43
CA ARG A 428 -16.76 -5.82 -17.58
C ARG A 428 -16.36 -7.06 -16.79
N THR A 429 -15.07 -7.34 -16.70
CA THR A 429 -14.57 -8.55 -16.05
C THR A 429 -14.65 -8.43 -14.53
N TYR A 430 -14.27 -7.30 -13.95
CA TYR A 430 -14.02 -7.17 -12.51
C TYR A 430 -15.03 -6.29 -11.77
N LEU A 431 -15.67 -5.30 -12.39
CA LEU A 431 -16.66 -4.43 -11.71
C LEU A 431 -18.05 -5.08 -11.69
N LYS A 432 -18.19 -6.13 -10.90
CA LYS A 432 -19.41 -6.91 -10.70
C LYS A 432 -19.38 -7.68 -9.38
N ASN A 433 -20.51 -8.26 -8.98
CA ASN A 433 -20.64 -9.07 -7.77
C ASN A 433 -20.12 -8.33 -6.53
N PHE A 434 -20.66 -7.13 -6.32
CA PHE A 434 -20.26 -6.27 -5.22
C PHE A 434 -20.76 -6.81 -3.88
N HIS A 435 -19.89 -6.84 -2.88
CA HIS A 435 -20.23 -7.17 -1.50
C HIS A 435 -20.40 -5.87 -0.71
N PHE A 436 -21.64 -5.43 -0.60
CA PHE A 436 -22.00 -4.19 0.05
C PHE A 436 -22.14 -4.36 1.56
N ALA A 437 -21.47 -3.51 2.32
CA ALA A 437 -21.76 -3.23 3.71
C ALA A 437 -22.16 -1.76 3.85
N VAL A 438 -23.23 -1.48 4.60
CA VAL A 438 -23.71 -0.13 4.82
C VAL A 438 -23.96 0.10 6.32
N ALA A 439 -23.78 1.34 6.78
CA ALA A 439 -24.21 1.77 8.12
C ALA A 439 -25.22 2.90 7.97
N GLY A 440 -26.39 2.71 8.56
CA GLY A 440 -27.52 3.64 8.49
C GLY A 440 -28.84 3.00 8.93
N GLU A 441 -29.94 3.72 8.77
CA GLU A 441 -31.26 3.16 9.02
C GLU A 441 -31.69 2.23 7.89
N PRO A 442 -32.13 0.97 8.18
CA PRO A 442 -32.52 0.00 7.16
C PRO A 442 -33.58 0.48 6.18
N SER A 443 -34.53 1.31 6.63
CA SER A 443 -35.61 1.87 5.80
C SER A 443 -35.13 2.79 4.68
N GLN A 444 -33.90 3.29 4.75
CA GLN A 444 -33.33 4.20 3.74
C GLN A 444 -32.71 3.44 2.54
N PHE A 445 -32.57 2.11 2.61
CA PHE A 445 -31.85 1.32 1.60
C PHE A 445 -32.80 0.43 0.81
N ASP A 446 -32.77 0.58 -0.52
CA ASP A 446 -33.41 -0.31 -1.47
C ASP A 446 -32.49 -1.54 -1.72
N ARG A 447 -32.74 -2.62 -0.98
CA ARG A 447 -31.90 -3.82 -1.01
C ARG A 447 -31.73 -4.39 -2.43
N ASP A 448 -32.78 -4.38 -3.23
CA ASP A 448 -32.74 -4.95 -4.59
C ASP A 448 -31.82 -4.15 -5.51
N LEU A 449 -31.76 -2.82 -5.32
CA LEU A 449 -30.82 -1.96 -6.03
C LEU A 449 -29.36 -2.39 -5.74
N PHE A 450 -29.01 -2.61 -4.46
CA PHE A 450 -27.66 -2.98 -4.07
C PHE A 450 -27.26 -4.38 -4.52
N LEU A 451 -28.23 -5.29 -4.66
CA LEU A 451 -28.02 -6.66 -5.14
C LEU A 451 -28.09 -6.80 -6.67
N SER A 452 -28.33 -5.70 -7.39
CA SER A 452 -28.51 -5.74 -8.86
C SER A 452 -27.21 -5.95 -9.64
N ARG A 453 -26.06 -5.95 -8.97
CA ARG A 453 -24.74 -6.06 -9.61
C ARG A 453 -23.72 -6.88 -8.82
#